data_7293a6c7ccc4381dd866e72f16b8daff
#
_entry.id   7293a6c7ccc4381dd866e72f16b8daff
#
_cell.length_a   1.000
_cell.length_b   1.000
_cell.length_c   1.000
_cell.angle_alpha   90.00
_cell.angle_beta   90.00
_cell.angle_gamma   90.00
#
_symmetry.space_group_name_H-M   'P 1'
#
loop_
_entity.id
_entity.type
_entity.pdbx_description
1 polymer ?
#
loop_
_entity_poly.entity_id
_entity_poly.type
_entity_poly.pdbx_seq_one_letter_code
_entity_poly.pdbx_strand_id
1 'polypeptide(L)'
;LRGRSGRCRIRTHVSGSEGRKDIQTTLIALWPWVTATPLEEGGWNTQHVAHRLPCMTASCSRCCRDTTMPLTREEAAKIARRTGKDLTAFTWESEQGVLTLLNDATTRACTFLLTDSAEAHAPGLCSIYDFRPRGCQMYPVVLNEADRAVLDEACPHRDGFDSPSEDDAMVLLNLEERMLRGG
;
A
#
# COMPACT_ATOMS: atom_id res chain seq x y z
N LEU A 1 -17.95 25.11 20.82
CA LEU A 1 -17.62 23.68 20.88
C LEU A 1 -17.79 23.11 19.47
N ARG A 2 -16.75 23.14 18.66
CA ARG A 2 -16.74 22.52 17.32
C ARG A 2 -16.30 21.09 17.48
N GLY A 3 -17.21 20.14 17.21
CA GLY A 3 -16.92 18.72 17.15
C GLY A 3 -15.84 18.45 16.09
N ARG A 4 -14.75 17.82 16.47
CA ARG A 4 -13.74 17.32 15.55
C ARG A 4 -14.36 16.14 14.80
N SER A 5 -14.68 16.36 13.52
CA SER A 5 -15.08 15.31 12.59
C SER A 5 -13.96 14.26 12.52
N GLY A 6 -14.35 12.98 12.55
CA GLY A 6 -13.44 11.85 12.59
C GLY A 6 -12.38 11.92 11.49
N ARG A 7 -11.12 11.89 11.90
CA ARG A 7 -9.97 11.83 10.98
C ARG A 7 -9.90 10.44 10.35
N CYS A 8 -9.77 10.41 9.04
CA CYS A 8 -9.43 9.19 8.32
C CYS A 8 -7.96 8.86 8.60
N ARG A 9 -7.72 7.91 9.49
CA ARG A 9 -6.35 7.47 9.84
C ARG A 9 -6.00 6.24 9.03
N ILE A 10 -4.73 6.14 8.64
CA ILE A 10 -4.16 4.87 8.17
C ILE A 10 -4.13 3.96 9.41
N ARG A 11 -5.17 3.15 9.56
CA ARG A 11 -5.27 2.19 10.68
C ARG A 11 -5.04 0.78 10.18
N THR A 12 -4.24 0.05 10.92
CA THR A 12 -4.21 -1.40 10.88
C THR A 12 -5.39 -1.94 11.69
N HIS A 13 -6.32 -2.63 11.05
CA HIS A 13 -7.40 -3.32 11.73
C HIS A 13 -7.09 -4.82 11.77
N VAL A 14 -6.73 -5.29 12.95
CA VAL A 14 -6.74 -6.71 13.25
C VAL A 14 -8.11 -7.04 13.83
N SER A 15 -9.01 -7.59 13.05
CA SER A 15 -10.19 -8.25 13.57
C SER A 15 -10.18 -9.69 13.09
N GLY A 16 -10.05 -10.62 14.05
CA GLY A 16 -10.18 -12.05 13.82
C GLY A 16 -11.64 -12.42 13.56
N SER A 17 -11.83 -13.45 12.83
CA SER A 17 -12.57 -14.69 13.13
C SER A 17 -13.19 -15.33 11.90
N GLU A 18 -12.84 -16.57 11.72
CA GLU A 18 -13.62 -17.78 11.40
C GLU A 18 -14.61 -17.77 10.23
N GLY A 19 -14.37 -18.71 9.29
CA GLY A 19 -15.38 -19.16 8.35
C GLY A 19 -14.81 -19.83 7.11
N ARG A 20 -14.37 -21.08 7.25
CA ARG A 20 -13.93 -21.99 6.18
C ARG A 20 -15.07 -22.32 5.24
N LYS A 21 -14.87 -22.27 3.93
CA LYS A 21 -15.41 -23.26 2.98
C LYS A 21 -14.62 -23.25 1.66
N ASP A 22 -14.17 -24.43 1.30
CA ASP A 22 -13.44 -24.80 0.10
C ASP A 22 -14.27 -24.66 -1.18
N ILE A 23 -13.69 -24.14 -2.24
CA ILE A 23 -14.02 -24.55 -3.62
C ILE A 23 -12.72 -24.53 -4.43
N GLN A 24 -12.25 -25.73 -4.76
CA GLN A 24 -11.27 -26.00 -5.81
C GLN A 24 -11.88 -25.71 -7.19
N THR A 25 -11.18 -24.99 -8.04
CA THR A 25 -11.23 -25.28 -9.49
C THR A 25 -10.01 -24.67 -10.19
N THR A 26 -9.28 -25.54 -10.77
CA THR A 26 -8.11 -25.44 -11.65
C THR A 26 -8.42 -24.63 -12.92
N LEU A 27 -7.54 -23.67 -13.25
CA LEU A 27 -7.26 -23.30 -14.65
C LEU A 27 -5.82 -22.80 -14.78
N ILE A 28 -4.98 -23.67 -15.31
CA ILE A 28 -3.64 -23.37 -15.82
C ILE A 28 -3.81 -22.72 -17.20
N ALA A 29 -3.40 -21.47 -17.36
CA ALA A 29 -3.24 -20.87 -18.67
C ALA A 29 -1.83 -20.27 -18.79
N LEU A 30 -1.11 -20.84 -19.72
CA LEU A 30 0.24 -20.56 -20.19
C LEU A 30 0.43 -19.09 -20.57
N TRP A 31 1.44 -18.45 -19.99
CA TRP A 31 1.93 -17.14 -20.45
C TRP A 31 3.25 -17.32 -21.18
N PRO A 32 3.37 -16.75 -22.41
CA PRO A 32 4.61 -16.78 -23.16
C PRO A 32 5.61 -15.74 -22.61
N TRP A 33 6.85 -16.12 -22.63
CA TRP A 33 8.04 -15.37 -22.28
C TRP A 33 8.09 -13.99 -22.95
N VAL A 34 8.07 -12.92 -22.14
CA VAL A 34 8.46 -11.58 -22.61
C VAL A 34 9.97 -11.49 -22.45
N THR A 35 10.67 -11.55 -23.55
CA THR A 35 12.10 -11.24 -23.63
C THR A 35 12.30 -9.75 -23.38
N ALA A 36 12.92 -9.42 -22.26
CA ALA A 36 13.36 -8.06 -21.96
C ALA A 36 14.54 -7.71 -22.86
N THR A 37 14.34 -6.72 -23.75
CA THR A 37 15.43 -6.05 -24.45
C THR A 37 16.12 -5.08 -23.51
N PRO A 38 17.46 -4.99 -23.50
CA PRO A 38 18.18 -3.99 -22.70
C PRO A 38 17.93 -2.59 -23.27
N LEU A 39 17.42 -1.68 -22.46
CA LEU A 39 17.38 -0.25 -22.78
C LEU A 39 18.69 0.39 -22.38
N GLU A 40 19.21 1.16 -23.32
CA GLU A 40 20.50 1.83 -23.34
C GLU A 40 20.73 2.79 -22.17
N GLU A 41 22.01 2.96 -21.83
CA GLU A 41 22.57 3.71 -20.72
C GLU A 41 22.25 5.21 -20.79
N GLY A 42 21.30 5.66 -19.98
CA GLY A 42 21.15 7.05 -19.56
C GLY A 42 21.63 7.18 -18.13
N GLY A 43 22.79 7.81 -17.94
CA GLY A 43 23.48 7.92 -16.67
C GLY A 43 22.64 8.52 -15.54
N TRP A 44 22.22 7.68 -14.62
CA TRP A 44 21.65 8.09 -13.34
C TRP A 44 22.78 8.12 -12.32
N ASN A 45 22.95 9.28 -11.70
CA ASN A 45 23.93 9.51 -10.64
C ASN A 45 23.69 8.53 -9.48
N THR A 46 24.53 7.51 -9.36
CA THR A 46 24.44 6.38 -8.43
C THR A 46 24.89 6.73 -7.03
N GLN A 47 24.54 7.87 -6.48
CA GLN A 47 24.84 8.24 -5.08
C GLN A 47 23.67 8.07 -4.11
N HIS A 48 22.50 7.69 -4.58
CA HIS A 48 21.50 7.10 -3.69
C HIS A 48 21.66 5.58 -3.75
N VAL A 49 22.54 5.04 -2.90
CA VAL A 49 22.46 3.64 -2.52
C VAL A 49 21.04 3.47 -1.97
N ALA A 50 20.16 2.96 -2.82
CA ALA A 50 18.83 2.59 -2.42
C ALA A 50 19.01 1.54 -1.31
N HIS A 51 18.90 1.95 -0.06
CA HIS A 51 18.69 1.02 1.04
C HIS A 51 17.47 0.21 0.65
N ARG A 52 17.71 -1.02 0.20
CA ARG A 52 16.60 -1.95 -0.08
C ARG A 52 15.83 -2.05 1.21
N LEU A 53 14.57 -1.59 1.17
CA LEU A 53 13.71 -1.67 2.35
C LEU A 53 13.77 -3.09 2.91
N PRO A 54 13.87 -3.29 4.22
CA PRO A 54 13.95 -4.61 4.85
C PRO A 54 12.89 -5.57 4.34
N CYS A 55 11.67 -5.07 4.10
CA CYS A 55 10.56 -5.85 3.55
C CYS A 55 10.80 -6.35 2.13
N MET A 56 11.55 -5.64 1.28
CA MET A 56 11.89 -6.11 -0.07
C MET A 56 12.88 -7.28 -0.02
N THR A 57 13.85 -7.23 0.88
CA THR A 57 14.81 -8.33 1.06
C THR A 57 14.11 -9.59 1.58
N ALA A 58 13.10 -9.42 2.43
CA ALA A 58 12.31 -10.52 2.99
C ALA A 58 11.12 -10.93 2.10
N SER A 59 10.91 -10.29 0.93
CA SER A 59 9.72 -10.48 0.09
C SER A 59 8.40 -10.35 0.86
N CYS A 60 8.38 -9.52 1.90
CA CYS A 60 7.24 -9.33 2.78
C CYS A 60 6.10 -8.59 2.08
N SER A 61 4.88 -9.11 2.22
CA SER A 61 3.66 -8.50 1.66
C SER A 61 2.65 -8.07 2.73
N ARG A 62 3.03 -8.05 4.01
CA ARG A 62 2.09 -7.86 5.11
C ARG A 62 1.31 -6.55 5.03
N CYS A 63 1.97 -5.44 4.75
CA CYS A 63 1.29 -4.15 4.57
C CYS A 63 0.27 -4.17 3.42
N CYS A 64 0.51 -4.95 2.37
CA CYS A 64 -0.44 -5.12 1.27
C CYS A 64 -1.65 -6.00 1.62
N ARG A 65 -1.73 -6.54 2.84
CA ARG A 65 -2.83 -7.40 3.31
C ARG A 65 -3.54 -6.81 4.53
N ASP A 66 -2.78 -6.21 5.44
CA ASP A 66 -3.27 -5.82 6.76
C ASP A 66 -3.56 -4.32 6.87
N THR A 67 -3.12 -3.51 5.89
CA THR A 67 -3.38 -2.07 5.94
C THR A 67 -4.54 -1.66 5.04
N THR A 68 -5.32 -0.73 5.53
CA THR A 68 -6.26 0.05 4.71
C THR A 68 -5.52 1.27 4.20
N MET A 69 -5.32 1.36 2.88
CA MET A 69 -4.49 2.40 2.28
C MET A 69 -5.36 3.45 1.58
N PRO A 70 -5.58 4.61 2.22
CA PRO A 70 -6.25 5.73 1.57
C PRO A 70 -5.31 6.39 0.57
N LEU A 71 -5.88 7.03 -0.45
CA LEU A 71 -5.15 7.73 -1.50
C LEU A 71 -5.86 8.99 -1.94
N THR A 72 -5.11 9.92 -2.49
CA THR A 72 -5.67 11.12 -3.10
C THR A 72 -6.31 10.78 -4.46
N ARG A 73 -7.24 11.62 -4.93
CA ARG A 73 -7.85 11.45 -6.26
C ARG A 73 -6.81 11.54 -7.37
N GLU A 74 -5.76 12.36 -7.19
CA GLU A 74 -4.65 12.44 -8.14
C GLU A 74 -3.86 11.15 -8.25
N GLU A 75 -3.56 10.51 -7.11
CA GLU A 75 -2.90 9.20 -7.08
C GLU A 75 -3.77 8.12 -7.73
N ALA A 76 -5.06 8.09 -7.41
CA ALA A 76 -6.01 7.18 -8.04
C ALA A 76 -6.06 7.37 -9.55
N ALA A 77 -6.15 8.62 -10.03
CA ALA A 77 -6.13 8.93 -11.46
C ALA A 77 -4.79 8.54 -12.13
N LYS A 78 -3.66 8.72 -11.45
CA LYS A 78 -2.34 8.29 -11.94
C LYS A 78 -2.28 6.76 -12.09
N ILE A 79 -2.78 6.02 -11.09
CA ILE A 79 -2.83 4.56 -11.13
C ILE A 79 -3.74 4.10 -12.26
N ALA A 80 -4.95 4.66 -12.38
CA ALA A 80 -5.90 4.33 -13.45
C ALA A 80 -5.25 4.49 -14.83
N ARG A 81 -4.62 5.64 -15.10
CA ARG A 81 -3.94 5.90 -16.39
C ARG A 81 -2.80 4.91 -16.66
N ARG A 82 -2.01 4.53 -15.65
CA ARG A 82 -0.86 3.65 -15.83
C ARG A 82 -1.22 2.18 -15.96
N THR A 83 -2.31 1.77 -15.33
CA THR A 83 -2.76 0.37 -15.33
C THR A 83 -3.86 0.08 -16.35
N GLY A 84 -4.52 1.12 -16.89
CA GLY A 84 -5.70 0.97 -17.74
C GLY A 84 -6.94 0.46 -16.99
N LYS A 85 -6.92 0.44 -15.65
CA LYS A 85 -8.04 -0.02 -14.82
C LYS A 85 -8.98 1.13 -14.48
N ASP A 86 -10.28 0.83 -14.45
CA ASP A 86 -11.27 1.75 -13.88
C ASP A 86 -11.05 1.94 -12.37
N LEU A 87 -11.38 3.13 -11.86
CA LEU A 87 -11.22 3.44 -10.42
C LEU A 87 -11.94 2.43 -9.53
N THR A 88 -13.15 2.03 -9.89
CA THR A 88 -13.97 1.07 -9.14
C THR A 88 -13.37 -0.35 -9.09
N ALA A 89 -12.43 -0.65 -9.98
CA ALA A 89 -11.75 -1.95 -9.99
C ALA A 89 -10.65 -2.07 -8.92
N PHE A 90 -10.23 -0.95 -8.31
CA PHE A 90 -9.14 -0.97 -7.32
C PHE A 90 -9.33 -0.01 -6.16
N THR A 91 -10.43 0.75 -6.13
CA THR A 91 -10.76 1.65 -5.01
C THR A 91 -12.20 1.50 -4.57
N TRP A 92 -12.44 1.81 -3.31
CA TRP A 92 -13.75 2.11 -2.76
C TRP A 92 -13.70 3.48 -2.09
N GLU A 93 -14.84 4.11 -1.92
CA GLU A 93 -14.96 5.43 -1.30
C GLU A 93 -15.62 5.30 0.07
N SER A 94 -14.99 5.90 1.09
CA SER A 94 -15.54 5.93 2.45
C SER A 94 -16.72 6.90 2.53
N GLU A 95 -17.49 6.85 3.63
CA GLU A 95 -18.57 7.82 3.91
C GLU A 95 -18.09 9.28 3.96
N GLN A 96 -16.80 9.49 4.25
CA GLN A 96 -16.14 10.80 4.25
C GLN A 96 -15.62 11.23 2.86
N GLY A 97 -15.87 10.44 1.81
CA GLY A 97 -15.43 10.73 0.45
C GLY A 97 -13.95 10.42 0.18
N VAL A 98 -13.28 9.66 1.07
CA VAL A 98 -11.88 9.29 0.91
C VAL A 98 -11.78 8.00 0.09
N LEU A 99 -11.04 8.07 -1.01
CA LEU A 99 -10.72 6.89 -1.81
C LEU A 99 -9.72 6.00 -1.06
N THR A 100 -9.94 4.70 -1.12
CA THR A 100 -9.12 3.69 -0.43
C THR A 100 -8.87 2.53 -1.38
N LEU A 101 -7.66 1.96 -1.36
CA LEU A 101 -7.37 0.76 -2.14
C LEU A 101 -8.26 -0.41 -1.70
N LEU A 102 -8.73 -1.16 -2.70
CA LEU A 102 -9.45 -2.40 -2.47
C LEU A 102 -8.50 -3.52 -2.05
N ASN A 103 -8.93 -4.25 -1.03
CA ASN A 103 -8.35 -5.52 -0.63
C ASN A 103 -9.40 -6.62 -0.86
N ASP A 104 -8.96 -7.76 -1.31
CA ASP A 104 -9.80 -8.95 -1.46
C ASP A 104 -10.38 -9.36 -0.10
N ALA A 105 -11.68 -9.63 -0.05
CA ALA A 105 -12.38 -9.91 1.21
C ALA A 105 -11.93 -11.21 1.89
N THR A 106 -11.44 -12.18 1.10
CA THR A 106 -11.04 -13.52 1.58
C THR A 106 -9.55 -13.57 1.92
N THR A 107 -8.72 -13.13 0.97
CA THR A 107 -7.26 -13.19 1.11
C THR A 107 -6.67 -11.95 1.76
N ARG A 108 -7.47 -10.90 1.87
CA ARG A 108 -7.07 -9.55 2.32
C ARG A 108 -6.00 -8.89 1.45
N ALA A 109 -5.59 -9.54 0.38
CA ALA A 109 -4.57 -9.02 -0.52
C ALA A 109 -5.05 -7.76 -1.23
N CYS A 110 -4.23 -6.72 -1.22
CA CYS A 110 -4.45 -5.54 -2.07
C CYS A 110 -4.57 -5.96 -3.54
N THR A 111 -5.46 -5.32 -4.27
CA THR A 111 -5.72 -5.61 -5.70
C THR A 111 -4.46 -5.56 -6.59
N PHE A 112 -3.39 -4.93 -6.12
CA PHE A 112 -2.10 -4.83 -6.81
C PHE A 112 -1.03 -5.77 -6.26
N LEU A 113 -1.36 -6.62 -5.30
CA LEU A 113 -0.44 -7.62 -4.77
C LEU A 113 -0.44 -8.87 -5.65
N LEU A 114 0.69 -9.16 -6.28
CA LEU A 114 0.94 -10.41 -6.98
C LEU A 114 1.44 -11.44 -5.97
N THR A 115 0.66 -12.49 -5.74
CA THR A 115 0.94 -13.55 -4.76
C THR A 115 0.21 -14.83 -5.12
N ASP A 116 0.81 -15.96 -4.80
CA ASP A 116 0.23 -17.29 -5.05
C ASP A 116 -0.50 -17.86 -3.82
N SER A 117 -0.50 -17.10 -2.70
CA SER A 117 -1.03 -17.60 -1.43
C SER A 117 -1.92 -16.57 -0.74
N ALA A 118 -2.96 -17.06 -0.09
CA ALA A 118 -3.85 -16.30 0.77
C ALA A 118 -3.30 -16.10 2.20
N GLU A 119 -2.18 -16.72 2.55
CA GLU A 119 -1.62 -16.62 3.89
C GLU A 119 -1.08 -15.22 4.18
N ALA A 120 -1.29 -14.75 5.42
CA ALA A 120 -0.94 -13.40 5.85
C ALA A 120 0.56 -13.05 5.73
N HIS A 121 1.43 -14.06 5.76
CA HIS A 121 2.89 -13.90 5.68
C HIS A 121 3.48 -14.40 4.34
N ALA A 122 2.62 -14.80 3.40
CA ALA A 122 3.10 -15.27 2.11
C ALA A 122 3.85 -14.15 1.37
N PRO A 123 4.91 -14.49 0.65
CA PRO A 123 5.60 -13.55 -0.22
C PRO A 123 4.67 -12.94 -1.26
N GLY A 124 5.01 -11.74 -1.71
CA GLY A 124 4.27 -11.09 -2.79
C GLY A 124 5.00 -9.86 -3.32
N LEU A 125 4.62 -9.46 -4.53
CA LEU A 125 5.18 -8.29 -5.21
C LEU A 125 4.08 -7.30 -5.55
N CYS A 126 4.33 -6.02 -5.30
CA CYS A 126 3.41 -4.97 -5.72
C CYS A 126 3.56 -4.69 -7.22
N SER A 127 2.51 -4.91 -8.02
CA SER A 127 2.53 -4.67 -9.47
C SER A 127 2.66 -3.20 -9.86
N ILE A 128 2.39 -2.28 -8.91
CA ILE A 128 2.51 -0.83 -9.10
C ILE A 128 3.62 -0.22 -8.23
N TYR A 129 4.62 -1.01 -7.83
CA TYR A 129 5.63 -0.61 -6.85
C TYR A 129 6.25 0.76 -7.13
N ASP A 130 6.62 1.04 -8.40
CA ASP A 130 7.32 2.27 -8.81
C ASP A 130 6.45 3.53 -8.74
N PHE A 131 5.14 3.36 -8.74
CA PHE A 131 4.18 4.48 -8.72
C PHE A 131 3.05 4.27 -7.70
N ARG A 132 3.32 3.46 -6.67
CA ARG A 132 2.40 3.22 -5.56
C ARG A 132 2.05 4.52 -4.84
N PRO A 133 0.88 4.59 -4.16
CA PRO A 133 0.47 5.75 -3.38
C PRO A 133 1.51 6.19 -2.36
N ARG A 134 1.52 7.47 -2.01
CA ARG A 134 2.48 8.03 -1.06
C ARG A 134 2.38 7.35 0.31
N GLY A 135 1.18 7.02 0.78
CA GLY A 135 1.00 6.23 2.00
C GLY A 135 1.74 4.89 1.96
N CYS A 136 1.65 4.15 0.82
CA CYS A 136 2.42 2.91 0.61
C CYS A 136 3.94 3.14 0.57
N GLN A 137 4.39 4.32 0.11
CA GLN A 137 5.81 4.67 0.07
C GLN A 137 6.35 4.98 1.45
N MET A 138 5.54 5.62 2.30
CA MET A 138 5.91 6.04 3.66
C MET A 138 5.85 4.88 4.66
N TYR A 139 5.01 3.85 4.42
CA TYR A 139 4.89 2.73 5.34
C TYR A 139 6.25 2.04 5.59
N PRO A 140 6.63 1.74 6.83
CA PRO A 140 5.81 1.62 8.04
C PRO A 140 5.66 2.91 8.87
N VAL A 141 6.01 4.08 8.35
CA VAL A 141 5.78 5.33 9.06
C VAL A 141 4.30 5.69 9.02
N VAL A 142 3.70 5.89 10.19
CA VAL A 142 2.29 6.24 10.39
C VAL A 142 2.16 7.35 11.43
N LEU A 143 1.00 8.02 11.49
CA LEU A 143 0.71 8.99 12.55
C LEU A 143 0.08 8.29 13.75
N ASN A 144 0.57 8.62 14.94
CA ASN A 144 -0.07 8.22 16.19
C ASN A 144 -1.21 9.18 16.57
N GLU A 145 -1.84 8.97 17.74
CA GLU A 145 -2.96 9.80 18.20
C GLU A 145 -2.59 11.27 18.46
N ALA A 146 -1.33 11.54 18.71
CA ALA A 146 -0.79 12.89 18.95
C ALA A 146 -0.24 13.53 17.66
N ASP A 147 -0.59 13.02 16.47
CA ASP A 147 -0.14 13.47 15.17
C ASP A 147 1.40 13.43 14.98
N ARG A 148 2.08 12.54 15.69
CA ARG A 148 3.52 12.30 15.55
C ARG A 148 3.78 11.08 14.66
N ALA A 149 4.81 11.16 13.84
CA ALA A 149 5.26 10.02 13.05
C ALA A 149 5.89 8.95 13.96
N VAL A 150 5.44 7.72 13.78
CA VAL A 150 5.94 6.53 14.48
C VAL A 150 6.03 5.37 13.51
N LEU A 151 6.82 4.34 13.85
CA LEU A 151 6.81 3.09 13.09
C LEU A 151 5.63 2.23 13.53
N ASP A 152 4.85 1.74 12.55
CA ASP A 152 3.69 0.89 12.80
C ASP A 152 4.10 -0.42 13.46
N GLU A 153 3.47 -0.73 14.59
CA GLU A 153 3.71 -1.95 15.36
C GLU A 153 3.34 -3.23 14.58
N ALA A 154 2.44 -3.12 13.61
CA ALA A 154 2.06 -4.23 12.75
C ALA A 154 3.15 -4.60 11.73
N CYS A 155 4.15 -3.75 11.50
CA CYS A 155 5.26 -4.06 10.60
C CYS A 155 6.26 -5.02 11.27
N PRO A 156 6.42 -6.26 10.76
CA PRO A 156 7.34 -7.23 11.35
C PRO A 156 8.83 -6.88 11.15
N HIS A 157 9.11 -5.89 10.30
CA HIS A 157 10.46 -5.45 9.97
C HIS A 157 10.77 -4.04 10.46
N ARG A 158 9.91 -3.48 11.34
CA ARG A 158 10.03 -2.08 11.80
C ARG A 158 11.41 -1.72 12.36
N ASP A 159 12.05 -2.67 13.06
CA ASP A 159 13.36 -2.46 13.69
C ASP A 159 14.51 -2.25 12.67
N GLY A 160 14.25 -2.53 11.39
CA GLY A 160 15.18 -2.28 10.29
C GLY A 160 15.02 -0.92 9.62
N PHE A 161 14.09 -0.08 10.11
CA PHE A 161 13.85 1.27 9.59
C PHE A 161 14.40 2.31 10.56
N ASP A 162 14.81 3.44 10.01
CA ASP A 162 15.22 4.60 10.82
C ASP A 162 14.02 5.16 11.60
N SER A 163 14.30 5.80 12.72
CA SER A 163 13.27 6.49 13.50
C SER A 163 12.66 7.61 12.67
N PRO A 164 11.32 7.71 12.61
CA PRO A 164 10.64 8.76 11.87
C PRO A 164 10.97 10.16 12.40
N SER A 165 10.99 11.13 11.50
CA SER A 165 11.27 12.54 11.78
C SER A 165 9.98 13.38 11.91
N GLU A 166 10.10 14.64 12.33
CA GLU A 166 9.00 15.60 12.29
C GLU A 166 8.58 15.92 10.84
N ASP A 167 9.51 15.89 9.90
CA ASP A 167 9.21 16.07 8.47
C ASP A 167 8.33 14.94 7.94
N ASP A 168 8.53 13.70 8.38
CA ASP A 168 7.67 12.59 8.03
C ASP A 168 6.25 12.80 8.55
N ALA A 169 6.10 13.32 9.77
CA ALA A 169 4.79 13.68 10.31
C ALA A 169 4.10 14.75 9.46
N MET A 170 4.83 15.79 9.05
CA MET A 170 4.29 16.84 8.19
C MET A 170 3.87 16.34 6.82
N VAL A 171 4.63 15.42 6.23
CA VAL A 171 4.27 14.78 4.95
C VAL A 171 2.96 13.99 5.09
N LEU A 172 2.80 13.20 6.15
CA LEU A 172 1.61 12.42 6.38
C LEU A 172 0.38 13.29 6.71
N LEU A 173 0.53 14.34 7.50
CA LEU A 173 -0.55 15.30 7.80
C LEU A 173 -1.03 16.01 6.54
N ASN A 174 -0.11 16.48 5.70
CA ASN A 174 -0.45 17.09 4.41
C ASN A 174 -1.16 16.10 3.48
N LEU A 175 -0.76 14.83 3.51
CA LEU A 175 -1.39 13.79 2.72
C LEU A 175 -2.84 13.54 3.18
N GLU A 176 -3.07 13.42 4.50
CA GLU A 176 -4.42 13.30 5.07
C GLU A 176 -5.32 14.49 4.71
N GLU A 177 -4.79 15.71 4.83
CA GLU A 177 -5.53 16.92 4.47
C GLU A 177 -5.95 16.92 2.99
N ARG A 178 -5.07 16.52 2.08
CA ARG A 178 -5.37 16.40 0.64
C ARG A 178 -6.45 15.35 0.38
N MET A 179 -6.39 14.20 1.04
CA MET A 179 -7.40 13.15 0.92
C MET A 179 -8.79 13.64 1.36
N LEU A 180 -8.85 14.38 2.48
CA LEU A 180 -10.11 14.91 3.03
C LEU A 180 -10.71 16.07 2.19
N ARG A 181 -9.88 16.84 1.51
CA ARG A 181 -10.34 17.93 0.63
C ARG A 181 -10.83 17.46 -0.74
N GLY A 182 -10.68 16.17 -1.04
CA GLY A 182 -11.05 15.60 -2.33
C GLY A 182 -10.01 15.80 -3.43
N GLY A 183 -8.78 16.11 -3.05
CA GLY A 183 -7.63 16.26 -3.97
C GLY A 183 -7.60 17.60 -4.63
#